data_5bcdaf971401e7e7cbae47136dc242a7
#
_entry.id   5bcdaf971401e7e7cbae47136dc242a7
#
_cell.length_a   1.000
_cell.length_b   1.000
_cell.length_c   1.000
_cell.angle_alpha   90.00
_cell.angle_beta   90.00
_cell.angle_gamma   90.00
#
_symmetry.space_group_name_H-M   'P 1'
#
loop_
_entity.id
_entity.type
_entity.pdbx_description
1 polymer ?
#
loop_
_entity_poly.entity_id
_entity_poly.type
_entity_poly.pdbx_seq_one_letter_code
_entity_poly.pdbx_strand_id
1 'polypeptide(L)'
;AGTDPDALKAYGNTIEEARADLFGLYYIADDKLIELGLVPNKEAYKSQYYTYMQNGLLTQSVRISLGSDIEEAHMRNRALIANWALDLDKDNTVVNIVERDGKHYVEIKDYEALRNIFAQELHEIQRIKSEGDLDMAKSLVEKYGIKLNPNLHSEVLRRYELLNIAPYKGFINPWMKPQYDADGNIKDIVLDYTETYSHQMLRYSGEY
;
A
#
# COMPACT_ATOMS: atom_id res chain seq x y z
N ALA A 1 -23.71 -6.66 14.12
CA ALA A 1 -23.63 -8.11 14.20
C ALA A 1 -24.75 -8.68 13.31
N GLY A 2 -24.43 -9.52 12.34
CA GLY A 2 -25.43 -10.13 11.47
C GLY A 2 -25.33 -9.76 9.98
N THR A 3 -24.35 -8.93 9.59
CA THR A 3 -24.10 -8.68 8.16
C THR A 3 -23.47 -9.92 7.54
N ASP A 4 -23.96 -10.31 6.36
CA ASP A 4 -23.40 -11.41 5.58
C ASP A 4 -21.93 -11.09 5.25
N PRO A 5 -20.97 -11.97 5.55
CA PRO A 5 -19.57 -11.77 5.19
C PRO A 5 -19.34 -11.51 3.69
N ASP A 6 -20.19 -12.09 2.84
CA ASP A 6 -20.09 -11.99 1.39
C ASP A 6 -20.98 -10.87 0.78
N ALA A 7 -21.58 -10.03 1.61
CA ALA A 7 -22.49 -8.97 1.16
C ALA A 7 -21.87 -8.05 0.08
N LEU A 8 -20.57 -7.77 0.17
CA LEU A 8 -19.84 -6.90 -0.76
C LEU A 8 -19.34 -7.61 -2.04
N LYS A 9 -19.56 -8.92 -2.17
CA LYS A 9 -19.22 -9.73 -3.35
C LYS A 9 -17.79 -9.47 -3.86
N ALA A 10 -17.64 -9.22 -5.16
CA ALA A 10 -16.34 -8.98 -5.81
C ALA A 10 -15.59 -7.72 -5.31
N TYR A 11 -16.27 -6.82 -4.62
CA TYR A 11 -15.64 -5.60 -4.07
C TYR A 11 -15.13 -5.78 -2.64
N GLY A 12 -15.51 -6.88 -1.97
CA GLY A 12 -15.23 -7.14 -0.57
C GLY A 12 -13.74 -7.11 -0.23
N ASN A 13 -12.91 -7.73 -1.05
CA ASN A 13 -11.46 -7.76 -0.81
C ASN A 13 -10.84 -6.35 -0.88
N THR A 14 -11.19 -5.57 -1.91
CA THR A 14 -10.66 -4.20 -2.04
C THR A 14 -11.10 -3.31 -0.87
N ILE A 15 -12.35 -3.43 -0.43
CA ILE A 15 -12.88 -2.68 0.72
C ILE A 15 -12.21 -3.12 2.03
N GLU A 16 -11.94 -4.42 2.23
CA GLU A 16 -11.22 -4.90 3.42
C GLU A 16 -9.77 -4.41 3.47
N GLU A 17 -9.07 -4.48 2.34
CA GLU A 17 -7.71 -3.94 2.22
C GLU A 17 -7.69 -2.42 2.46
N ALA A 18 -8.67 -1.69 1.91
CA ALA A 18 -8.78 -0.25 2.16
C ALA A 18 -9.04 0.06 3.64
N ARG A 19 -9.87 -0.75 4.32
CA ARG A 19 -10.11 -0.63 5.75
C ARG A 19 -8.83 -0.83 6.55
N ALA A 20 -8.07 -1.89 6.25
CA ALA A 20 -6.83 -2.21 6.95
C ALA A 20 -5.77 -1.13 6.76
N ASP A 21 -5.55 -0.69 5.51
CA ASP A 21 -4.58 0.35 5.19
C ASP A 21 -4.95 1.70 5.83
N LEU A 22 -6.23 2.09 5.81
CA LEU A 22 -6.70 3.33 6.45
C LEU A 22 -6.56 3.30 7.98
N PHE A 23 -6.76 2.16 8.63
CA PHE A 23 -6.43 2.01 10.05
C PHE A 23 -4.94 2.27 10.29
N GLY A 24 -4.08 1.65 9.51
CA GLY A 24 -2.63 1.88 9.58
C GLY A 24 -2.25 3.35 9.38
N LEU A 25 -2.78 3.99 8.33
CA LEU A 25 -2.53 5.39 8.03
C LEU A 25 -3.04 6.34 9.13
N TYR A 26 -4.25 6.12 9.64
CA TYR A 26 -4.81 6.98 10.68
C TYR A 26 -4.03 6.89 11.99
N TYR A 27 -3.68 5.67 12.43
CA TYR A 27 -3.03 5.46 13.73
C TYR A 27 -1.52 5.64 13.73
N ILE A 28 -0.82 5.57 12.58
CA ILE A 28 0.64 5.79 12.55
C ILE A 28 1.05 7.18 13.02
N ALA A 29 0.13 8.15 12.97
CA ALA A 29 0.30 9.51 13.46
C ALA A 29 -0.10 9.69 14.94
N ASP A 30 -0.42 8.62 15.66
CA ASP A 30 -0.84 8.66 17.05
C ASP A 30 0.37 8.65 18.00
N ASP A 31 0.40 9.61 18.94
CA ASP A 31 1.48 9.73 19.94
C ASP A 31 1.65 8.43 20.75
N LYS A 32 0.61 7.63 20.89
CA LYS A 32 0.68 6.33 21.60
C LYS A 32 1.66 5.35 20.96
N LEU A 33 1.82 5.38 19.64
CA LEU A 33 2.79 4.51 18.97
C LEU A 33 4.23 4.94 19.26
N ILE A 34 4.46 6.24 19.53
CA ILE A 34 5.76 6.76 19.96
C ILE A 34 6.04 6.29 21.40
N GLU A 35 5.06 6.42 22.30
CA GLU A 35 5.19 5.96 23.69
C GLU A 35 5.51 4.45 23.77
N LEU A 36 4.93 3.65 22.86
CA LEU A 36 5.17 2.20 22.75
C LEU A 36 6.49 1.85 22.05
N GLY A 37 7.24 2.83 21.55
CA GLY A 37 8.48 2.61 20.82
C GLY A 37 8.30 2.00 19.41
N LEU A 38 7.08 2.00 18.87
CA LEU A 38 6.77 1.45 17.56
C LEU A 38 7.04 2.45 16.43
N VAL A 39 7.00 3.75 16.73
CA VAL A 39 7.31 4.85 15.80
C VAL A 39 8.38 5.73 16.45
N PRO A 40 9.43 6.15 15.72
CA PRO A 40 10.59 6.80 16.32
C PRO A 40 10.33 8.25 16.77
N ASN A 41 9.43 8.98 16.15
CA ASN A 41 9.12 10.38 16.45
C ASN A 41 7.83 10.85 15.78
N LYS A 42 7.41 12.09 16.09
CA LYS A 42 6.17 12.71 15.58
C LYS A 42 6.17 13.02 14.08
N GLU A 43 7.31 12.99 13.42
CA GLU A 43 7.43 13.30 11.98
C GLU A 43 7.43 12.04 11.10
N ALA A 44 7.61 10.86 11.70
CA ALA A 44 7.77 9.60 10.96
C ALA A 44 6.56 9.25 10.09
N TYR A 45 5.34 9.56 10.54
CA TYR A 45 4.11 9.31 9.76
C TYR A 45 4.08 10.05 8.42
N LYS A 46 4.72 11.22 8.32
CA LYS A 46 4.75 12.02 7.09
C LYS A 46 5.41 11.27 5.94
N SER A 47 6.48 10.55 6.24
CA SER A 47 7.16 9.68 5.27
C SER A 47 6.23 8.56 4.77
N GLN A 48 5.47 7.94 5.66
CA GLN A 48 4.51 6.91 5.31
C GLN A 48 3.36 7.47 4.45
N TYR A 49 2.80 8.62 4.80
CA TYR A 49 1.75 9.28 4.04
C TYR A 49 2.22 9.63 2.63
N TYR A 50 3.40 10.24 2.51
CA TYR A 50 3.97 10.58 1.21
C TYR A 50 4.18 9.32 0.34
N THR A 51 4.79 8.28 0.90
CA THR A 51 5.03 7.02 0.20
C THR A 51 3.72 6.37 -0.25
N TYR A 52 2.70 6.38 0.62
CA TYR A 52 1.40 5.79 0.31
C TYR A 52 0.70 6.53 -0.83
N MET A 53 0.59 7.85 -0.74
CA MET A 53 -0.02 8.69 -1.77
C MET A 53 0.72 8.59 -3.10
N GLN A 54 2.05 8.68 -3.08
CA GLN A 54 2.87 8.52 -4.28
C GLN A 54 2.68 7.12 -4.91
N ASN A 55 2.61 6.08 -4.10
CA ASN A 55 2.42 4.72 -4.60
C ASN A 55 1.03 4.54 -5.22
N GLY A 56 -0.01 4.97 -4.52
CA GLY A 56 -1.40 4.86 -4.99
C GLY A 56 -1.69 5.65 -6.26
N LEU A 57 -1.10 6.85 -6.41
CA LEU A 57 -1.35 7.74 -7.55
C LEU A 57 -0.42 7.50 -8.74
N LEU A 58 0.83 7.09 -8.51
CA LEU A 58 1.86 7.06 -9.55
C LEU A 58 2.61 5.72 -9.60
N THR A 59 3.43 5.40 -8.58
CA THR A 59 4.52 4.44 -8.74
C THR A 59 4.07 2.99 -8.88
N GLN A 60 2.95 2.57 -8.29
CA GLN A 60 2.45 1.21 -8.48
C GLN A 60 2.05 0.90 -9.93
N SER A 61 1.71 1.91 -10.73
CA SER A 61 1.28 1.74 -12.11
C SER A 61 2.37 1.19 -13.05
N VAL A 62 3.65 1.21 -12.63
CA VAL A 62 4.76 0.58 -13.38
C VAL A 62 4.56 -0.92 -13.62
N ARG A 63 3.70 -1.58 -12.82
CA ARG A 63 3.41 -3.01 -12.92
C ARG A 63 2.23 -3.32 -13.85
N ILE A 64 1.61 -2.30 -14.42
CA ILE A 64 0.39 -2.42 -15.23
C ILE A 64 0.73 -2.02 -16.66
N SER A 65 0.27 -2.81 -17.62
CA SER A 65 0.42 -2.47 -19.04
C SER A 65 -0.41 -1.24 -19.39
N LEU A 66 0.12 -0.37 -20.25
CA LEU A 66 -0.58 0.86 -20.66
C LEU A 66 -1.95 0.51 -21.27
N GLY A 67 -2.99 1.18 -20.76
CA GLY A 67 -4.38 0.97 -21.17
C GLY A 67 -5.10 -0.16 -20.43
N SER A 68 -4.41 -0.92 -19.56
CA SER A 68 -5.05 -1.93 -18.71
C SER A 68 -5.58 -1.34 -17.42
N ASP A 69 -6.56 -2.01 -16.85
CA ASP A 69 -7.14 -1.68 -15.54
C ASP A 69 -6.32 -2.28 -14.39
N ILE A 70 -6.52 -1.73 -13.21
CA ILE A 70 -5.95 -2.30 -11.97
C ILE A 70 -6.79 -3.53 -11.61
N GLU A 71 -6.18 -4.71 -11.53
CA GLU A 71 -6.88 -5.97 -11.22
C GLU A 71 -6.67 -6.44 -9.77
N GLU A 72 -5.49 -6.21 -9.21
CA GLU A 72 -5.07 -6.72 -7.91
C GLU A 72 -5.65 -5.87 -6.76
N ALA A 73 -6.18 -6.52 -5.71
CA ALA A 73 -6.92 -5.87 -4.63
C ALA A 73 -6.10 -4.83 -3.84
N HIS A 74 -4.83 -5.14 -3.52
CA HIS A 74 -3.95 -4.18 -2.83
C HIS A 74 -3.57 -2.97 -3.69
N MET A 75 -3.53 -3.12 -5.01
CA MET A 75 -3.30 -1.99 -5.90
C MET A 75 -4.57 -1.16 -6.06
N ARG A 76 -5.74 -1.82 -6.10
CA ARG A 76 -7.06 -1.15 -6.14
C ARG A 76 -7.30 -0.33 -4.89
N ASN A 77 -7.03 -0.86 -3.69
CA ASN A 77 -7.24 -0.13 -2.46
C ASN A 77 -6.34 1.10 -2.34
N ARG A 78 -5.06 1.00 -2.71
CA ARG A 78 -4.14 2.15 -2.71
C ARG A 78 -4.58 3.23 -3.68
N ALA A 79 -4.98 2.84 -4.90
CA ALA A 79 -5.52 3.78 -5.87
C ALA A 79 -6.83 4.42 -5.36
N LEU A 80 -7.71 3.62 -4.75
CA LEU A 80 -8.98 4.09 -4.19
C LEU A 80 -8.74 5.18 -3.15
N ILE A 81 -7.97 4.88 -2.10
CA ILE A 81 -7.68 5.83 -1.03
C ILE A 81 -7.01 7.09 -1.59
N ALA A 82 -5.98 6.94 -2.42
CA ALA A 82 -5.23 8.09 -2.89
C ALA A 82 -6.04 8.99 -3.85
N ASN A 83 -6.82 8.43 -4.76
CA ASN A 83 -7.69 9.20 -5.66
C ASN A 83 -8.89 9.81 -4.93
N TRP A 84 -9.44 9.11 -3.95
CA TRP A 84 -10.55 9.63 -3.15
C TRP A 84 -10.09 10.77 -2.25
N ALA A 85 -8.89 10.69 -1.67
CA ALA A 85 -8.30 11.80 -0.93
C ALA A 85 -8.14 13.08 -1.79
N LEU A 86 -7.71 12.95 -3.06
CA LEU A 86 -7.69 14.07 -4.00
C LEU A 86 -9.07 14.66 -4.26
N ASP A 87 -10.09 13.81 -4.39
CA ASP A 87 -11.48 14.26 -4.66
C ASP A 87 -12.14 14.90 -3.42
N LEU A 88 -11.73 14.52 -2.22
CA LEU A 88 -12.19 15.13 -0.97
C LEU A 88 -11.53 16.50 -0.71
N ASP A 89 -10.30 16.70 -1.15
CA ASP A 89 -9.56 17.99 -1.09
C ASP A 89 -9.89 18.89 -2.28
N LYS A 90 -11.15 19.33 -2.38
CA LYS A 90 -11.66 20.12 -3.52
C LYS A 90 -10.91 21.41 -3.80
N ASP A 91 -10.31 21.99 -2.76
CA ASP A 91 -9.60 23.26 -2.84
C ASP A 91 -8.10 23.08 -3.13
N ASN A 92 -7.62 21.83 -3.23
CA ASN A 92 -6.21 21.48 -3.42
C ASN A 92 -5.28 22.11 -2.37
N THR A 93 -5.72 22.17 -1.14
CA THR A 93 -4.98 22.77 -0.01
C THR A 93 -4.25 21.74 0.83
N VAL A 94 -4.58 20.47 0.71
CA VAL A 94 -4.06 19.36 1.50
C VAL A 94 -3.08 18.51 0.68
N VAL A 95 -3.54 17.96 -0.45
CA VAL A 95 -2.75 17.09 -1.31
C VAL A 95 -3.15 17.27 -2.77
N ASN A 96 -2.16 17.29 -3.67
CA ASN A 96 -2.42 17.40 -5.11
C ASN A 96 -1.33 16.74 -5.94
N ILE A 97 -1.58 16.65 -7.24
CA ILE A 97 -0.57 16.31 -8.24
C ILE A 97 -0.12 17.61 -8.90
N VAL A 98 1.17 17.91 -8.79
CA VAL A 98 1.79 19.13 -9.34
C VAL A 98 2.71 18.77 -10.50
N GLU A 99 2.76 19.64 -11.51
CA GLU A 99 3.72 19.53 -12.60
C GLU A 99 4.93 20.43 -12.34
N ARG A 100 6.16 19.87 -12.50
CA ARG A 100 7.43 20.60 -12.44
C ARG A 100 8.35 20.06 -13.53
N ASP A 101 8.85 20.92 -14.38
CA ASP A 101 9.75 20.55 -15.48
C ASP A 101 9.20 19.42 -16.37
N GLY A 102 7.91 19.48 -16.71
CA GLY A 102 7.23 18.48 -17.53
C GLY A 102 7.07 17.12 -16.88
N LYS A 103 7.12 17.03 -15.55
CA LYS A 103 6.95 15.82 -14.76
C LYS A 103 5.95 16.03 -13.63
N HIS A 104 5.14 15.03 -13.37
CA HIS A 104 4.16 15.07 -12.29
C HIS A 104 4.72 14.49 -10.98
N TYR A 105 4.35 15.11 -9.88
CA TYR A 105 4.73 14.75 -8.51
C TYR A 105 3.54 14.87 -7.58
N VAL A 106 3.51 14.03 -6.55
CA VAL A 106 2.57 14.19 -5.43
C VAL A 106 3.14 15.27 -4.50
N GLU A 107 2.33 16.22 -4.11
CA GLU A 107 2.64 17.23 -3.12
C GLU A 107 1.64 17.18 -1.97
N ILE A 108 2.11 17.00 -0.74
CA ILE A 108 1.30 17.07 0.47
C ILE A 108 1.63 18.38 1.16
N LYS A 109 0.64 19.26 1.25
CA LYS A 109 0.78 20.61 1.85
C LYS A 109 0.45 20.60 3.33
N ASP A 110 -0.53 19.77 3.74
CA ASP A 110 -0.98 19.66 5.11
C ASP A 110 -1.19 18.20 5.51
N TYR A 111 -0.28 17.68 6.29
CA TYR A 111 -0.30 16.27 6.73
C TYR A 111 -1.36 15.99 7.80
N GLU A 112 -1.69 16.98 8.64
CA GLU A 112 -2.73 16.81 9.66
C GLU A 112 -4.12 16.84 9.01
N ALA A 113 -4.33 17.74 8.05
CA ALA A 113 -5.56 17.73 7.26
C ALA A 113 -5.70 16.45 6.43
N LEU A 114 -4.61 15.89 5.90
CA LEU A 114 -4.65 14.60 5.21
C LEU A 114 -5.02 13.45 6.15
N ARG A 115 -4.54 13.48 7.42
CA ARG A 115 -5.01 12.53 8.45
C ARG A 115 -6.53 12.60 8.66
N ASN A 116 -7.09 13.81 8.64
CA ASN A 116 -8.53 14.00 8.77
C ASN A 116 -9.30 13.47 7.54
N ILE A 117 -8.74 13.58 6.35
CA ILE A 117 -9.29 12.94 5.14
C ILE A 117 -9.29 11.42 5.30
N PHE A 118 -8.18 10.82 5.71
CA PHE A 118 -8.10 9.38 5.97
C PHE A 118 -9.09 8.92 7.05
N ALA A 119 -9.37 9.76 8.06
CA ALA A 119 -10.40 9.47 9.06
C ALA A 119 -11.81 9.43 8.45
N GLN A 120 -12.13 10.34 7.53
CA GLN A 120 -13.41 10.36 6.83
C GLN A 120 -13.56 9.13 5.92
N GLU A 121 -12.52 8.78 5.17
CA GLU A 121 -12.49 7.58 4.33
C GLU A 121 -12.66 6.31 5.18
N LEU A 122 -11.92 6.21 6.29
CA LEU A 122 -12.01 5.07 7.21
C LEU A 122 -13.42 4.91 7.78
N HIS A 123 -14.04 6.02 8.19
CA HIS A 123 -15.41 6.01 8.70
C HIS A 123 -16.39 5.45 7.66
N GLU A 124 -16.31 5.90 6.43
CA GLU A 124 -17.22 5.45 5.38
C GLU A 124 -16.93 4.00 4.94
N ILE A 125 -15.67 3.61 4.80
CA ILE A 125 -15.29 2.23 4.50
C ILE A 125 -15.76 1.27 5.61
N GLN A 126 -15.63 1.68 6.87
CA GLN A 126 -16.12 0.89 8.01
C GLN A 126 -17.64 0.77 8.00
N ARG A 127 -18.37 1.85 7.65
CA ARG A 127 -19.84 1.84 7.50
C ARG A 127 -20.25 0.85 6.39
N ILE A 128 -19.66 0.99 5.21
CA ILE A 128 -19.91 0.11 4.05
C ILE A 128 -19.76 -1.36 4.44
N LYS A 129 -18.66 -1.69 5.13
CA LYS A 129 -18.40 -3.06 5.56
C LYS A 129 -19.39 -3.54 6.62
N SER A 130 -19.71 -2.69 7.57
CA SER A 130 -20.60 -3.05 8.68
C SER A 130 -22.07 -3.24 8.24
N GLU A 131 -22.49 -2.49 7.24
CA GLU A 131 -23.86 -2.52 6.72
C GLU A 131 -24.02 -3.46 5.52
N GLY A 132 -22.93 -3.88 4.89
CA GLY A 132 -22.96 -4.67 3.66
C GLY A 132 -23.42 -3.86 2.45
N ASP A 133 -23.09 -2.55 2.42
CA ASP A 133 -23.52 -1.61 1.38
C ASP A 133 -22.77 -1.87 0.05
N LEU A 134 -23.30 -2.81 -0.72
CA LEU A 134 -22.72 -3.23 -2.01
C LEU A 134 -22.68 -2.09 -3.03
N ASP A 135 -23.72 -1.26 -3.08
CA ASP A 135 -23.82 -0.20 -4.09
C ASP A 135 -22.78 0.88 -3.86
N MET A 136 -22.55 1.27 -2.61
CA MET A 136 -21.49 2.22 -2.28
C MET A 136 -20.09 1.60 -2.46
N ALA A 137 -19.89 0.35 -2.06
CA ALA A 137 -18.64 -0.36 -2.30
C ALA A 137 -18.27 -0.38 -3.79
N LYS A 138 -19.24 -0.76 -4.63
CA LYS A 138 -19.10 -0.74 -6.09
C LYS A 138 -18.75 0.65 -6.60
N SER A 139 -19.52 1.66 -6.21
CA SER A 139 -19.32 3.05 -6.65
C SER A 139 -17.91 3.56 -6.34
N LEU A 140 -17.42 3.35 -5.11
CA LEU A 140 -16.08 3.80 -4.71
C LEU A 140 -14.98 3.06 -5.45
N VAL A 141 -15.06 1.73 -5.52
CA VAL A 141 -14.02 0.92 -6.18
C VAL A 141 -13.96 1.22 -7.68
N GLU A 142 -15.09 1.30 -8.35
CA GLU A 142 -15.13 1.59 -9.79
C GLU A 142 -14.68 3.02 -10.12
N LYS A 143 -15.01 3.98 -9.27
CA LYS A 143 -14.64 5.38 -9.48
C LYS A 143 -13.15 5.63 -9.24
N TYR A 144 -12.59 5.06 -8.18
CA TYR A 144 -11.26 5.44 -7.70
C TYR A 144 -10.19 4.35 -7.79
N GLY A 145 -10.59 3.06 -7.79
CA GLY A 145 -9.68 1.94 -7.62
C GLY A 145 -9.30 1.20 -8.90
N ILE A 146 -9.98 1.42 -10.02
CA ILE A 146 -9.81 0.59 -11.22
C ILE A 146 -9.05 1.29 -12.33
N LYS A 147 -9.46 2.50 -12.68
CA LYS A 147 -8.94 3.21 -13.85
C LYS A 147 -7.69 4.04 -13.53
N LEU A 148 -6.72 3.99 -14.41
CA LEU A 148 -5.55 4.85 -14.38
C LEU A 148 -5.74 6.05 -15.32
N ASN A 149 -5.21 7.21 -14.91
CA ASN A 149 -5.10 8.33 -15.85
C ASN A 149 -4.05 7.99 -16.92
N PRO A 150 -4.41 7.91 -18.21
CA PRO A 150 -3.50 7.39 -19.23
C PRO A 150 -2.27 8.27 -19.45
N ASN A 151 -2.38 9.59 -19.25
CA ASN A 151 -1.24 10.50 -19.41
C ASN A 151 -0.23 10.33 -18.28
N LEU A 152 -0.71 10.30 -17.02
CA LEU A 152 0.15 10.02 -15.87
C LEU A 152 0.77 8.63 -15.95
N HIS A 153 0.00 7.63 -16.34
CA HIS A 153 0.49 6.25 -16.48
C HIS A 153 1.61 6.15 -17.53
N SER A 154 1.39 6.73 -18.71
CA SER A 154 2.41 6.79 -19.76
C SER A 154 3.69 7.51 -19.32
N GLU A 155 3.57 8.61 -18.57
CA GLU A 155 4.72 9.32 -18.00
C GLU A 155 5.47 8.46 -16.98
N VAL A 156 4.75 7.80 -16.07
CA VAL A 156 5.36 6.95 -15.05
C VAL A 156 6.13 5.79 -15.69
N LEU A 157 5.56 5.10 -16.68
CA LEU A 157 6.24 4.02 -17.39
C LEU A 157 7.53 4.51 -18.07
N ARG A 158 7.47 5.62 -18.79
CA ARG A 158 8.65 6.23 -19.44
C ARG A 158 9.74 6.62 -18.43
N ARG A 159 9.36 7.22 -17.30
CA ARG A 159 10.30 7.59 -16.24
C ARG A 159 10.95 6.37 -15.60
N TYR A 160 10.17 5.31 -15.38
CA TYR A 160 10.67 4.07 -14.80
C TYR A 160 11.68 3.37 -15.73
N GLU A 161 11.38 3.32 -17.04
CA GLU A 161 12.28 2.76 -18.04
C GLU A 161 13.66 3.46 -18.03
N LEU A 162 13.67 4.79 -17.92
CA LEU A 162 14.92 5.58 -17.87
C LEU A 162 15.77 5.30 -16.63
N LEU A 163 15.21 4.80 -15.55
CA LEU A 163 15.95 4.44 -14.34
C LEU A 163 16.78 3.17 -14.51
N ASN A 164 16.47 2.35 -15.51
CA ASN A 164 17.14 1.07 -15.77
C ASN A 164 17.33 0.21 -14.50
N ILE A 165 16.29 0.16 -13.68
CA ILE A 165 16.30 -0.59 -12.41
C ILE A 165 16.19 -2.08 -12.73
N ALA A 166 16.99 -2.91 -12.06
CA ALA A 166 16.89 -4.36 -12.16
C ALA A 166 15.47 -4.83 -11.81
N PRO A 167 14.95 -5.86 -12.51
CA PRO A 167 13.64 -6.42 -12.20
C PRO A 167 13.53 -6.82 -10.72
N TYR A 168 12.31 -6.72 -10.16
CA TYR A 168 12.04 -7.20 -8.82
C TYR A 168 12.40 -8.69 -8.70
N LYS A 169 13.22 -9.02 -7.72
CA LYS A 169 13.74 -10.38 -7.51
C LYS A 169 13.12 -11.12 -6.32
N GLY A 170 12.25 -10.48 -5.56
CA GLY A 170 11.65 -11.04 -4.36
C GLY A 170 12.38 -10.67 -3.08
N PHE A 171 12.06 -11.39 -2.00
CA PHE A 171 12.63 -11.19 -0.68
C PHE A 171 13.75 -12.16 -0.40
N ILE A 172 14.75 -11.74 0.36
CA ILE A 172 15.72 -12.63 1.01
C ILE A 172 15.15 -12.98 2.37
N ASN A 173 14.97 -14.27 2.63
CA ASN A 173 14.57 -14.76 3.93
C ASN A 173 15.82 -15.19 4.71
N PRO A 174 15.85 -15.06 6.05
CA PRO A 174 16.93 -15.64 6.83
C PRO A 174 16.97 -17.16 6.66
N TRP A 175 18.16 -17.75 6.58
CA TRP A 175 18.27 -19.19 6.68
C TRP A 175 18.07 -19.59 8.14
N MET A 176 17.00 -20.31 8.42
CA MET A 176 16.70 -20.87 9.75
C MET A 176 17.49 -22.16 9.95
N LYS A 177 18.54 -22.11 10.75
CA LYS A 177 19.42 -23.25 11.06
C LYS A 177 19.05 -23.81 12.43
N PRO A 178 18.43 -25.00 12.50
CA PRO A 178 18.11 -25.61 13.78
C PRO A 178 19.37 -26.06 14.50
N GLN A 179 19.43 -25.79 15.80
CA GLN A 179 20.41 -26.34 16.71
C GLN A 179 19.75 -27.46 17.51
N TYR A 180 20.41 -28.59 17.62
CA TYR A 180 19.87 -29.77 18.30
C TYR A 180 20.55 -29.99 19.64
N ASP A 181 19.84 -30.54 20.62
CA ASP A 181 20.38 -31.06 21.85
C ASP A 181 20.98 -32.47 21.66
N ALA A 182 21.50 -33.06 22.75
CA ALA A 182 22.13 -34.40 22.72
C ALA A 182 21.11 -35.52 22.38
N ASP A 183 19.81 -35.26 22.58
CA ASP A 183 18.73 -36.20 22.34
C ASP A 183 18.11 -36.02 20.93
N GLY A 184 18.62 -35.06 20.13
CA GLY A 184 18.16 -34.78 18.77
C GLY A 184 16.94 -33.86 18.68
N ASN A 185 16.53 -33.26 19.79
CA ASN A 185 15.43 -32.26 19.77
C ASN A 185 15.97 -30.88 19.38
N ILE A 186 15.13 -30.07 18.71
CA ILE A 186 15.48 -28.69 18.38
C ILE A 186 15.55 -27.89 19.69
N LYS A 187 16.77 -27.42 20.02
CA LYS A 187 17.04 -26.60 21.20
C LYS A 187 16.90 -25.10 20.90
N ASP A 188 17.27 -24.71 19.67
CA ASP A 188 17.27 -23.31 19.25
C ASP A 188 17.23 -23.22 17.72
N ILE A 189 16.93 -22.04 17.18
CA ILE A 189 16.98 -21.73 15.75
C ILE A 189 17.80 -20.47 15.55
N VAL A 190 18.95 -20.60 14.90
CA VAL A 190 19.79 -19.46 14.53
C VAL A 190 19.36 -18.91 13.19
N LEU A 191 19.11 -17.59 13.14
CA LEU A 191 18.78 -16.88 11.91
C LEU A 191 20.07 -16.38 11.24
N ASP A 192 20.35 -16.88 10.03
CA ASP A 192 21.50 -16.48 9.23
C ASP A 192 21.05 -15.59 8.07
N TYR A 193 21.51 -14.32 8.07
CA TYR A 193 21.21 -13.30 7.06
C TYR A 193 22.38 -13.07 6.09
N THR A 194 23.41 -13.91 6.09
CA THR A 194 24.60 -13.70 5.26
C THR A 194 24.43 -14.16 3.81
N GLU A 195 23.38 -14.92 3.53
CA GLU A 195 23.12 -15.48 2.21
C GLU A 195 22.72 -14.38 1.21
N THR A 196 23.30 -14.41 0.02
CA THR A 196 22.88 -13.54 -1.07
C THR A 196 21.59 -14.06 -1.73
N TYR A 197 20.86 -13.19 -2.44
CA TYR A 197 19.68 -13.61 -3.19
C TYR A 197 19.95 -14.78 -4.14
N SER A 198 21.04 -14.70 -4.89
CA SER A 198 21.41 -15.77 -5.85
C SER A 198 21.67 -17.10 -5.15
N HIS A 199 22.42 -17.08 -4.05
CA HIS A 199 22.66 -18.30 -3.26
C HIS A 199 21.35 -18.88 -2.70
N GLN A 200 20.47 -18.04 -2.19
CA GLN A 200 19.18 -18.47 -1.67
C GLN A 200 18.31 -19.13 -2.74
N MET A 201 18.28 -18.56 -3.94
CA MET A 201 17.50 -19.15 -5.06
C MET A 201 18.11 -20.48 -5.53
N LEU A 202 19.43 -20.59 -5.63
CA LEU A 202 20.11 -21.86 -5.93
C LEU A 202 19.82 -22.93 -4.89
N ARG A 203 19.89 -22.57 -3.60
CA ARG A 203 19.54 -23.51 -2.51
C ARG A 203 18.10 -24.00 -2.58
N TYR A 204 17.15 -23.11 -2.93
CA TYR A 204 15.74 -23.50 -3.10
C TYR A 204 15.51 -24.35 -4.34
N SER A 205 16.30 -24.18 -5.39
CA SER A 205 16.22 -25.02 -6.58
C SER A 205 16.80 -26.42 -6.38
N GLY A 206 17.52 -26.67 -5.28
CA GLY A 206 18.23 -27.93 -5.02
C GLY A 206 19.55 -28.07 -5.78
N GLU A 207 20.07 -26.98 -6.35
CA GLU A 207 21.33 -26.97 -7.12
C GLU A 207 22.55 -26.58 -6.27
N TYR A 208 22.38 -26.60 -4.91
CA TYR A 208 23.43 -26.18 -3.98
C TYR A 208 23.75 -27.25 -2.94
#